data_94f9d939f62315287505f6ce512c0f08
#
_entry.id   94f9d939f62315287505f6ce512c0f08
#
_cell.length_a   1.000
_cell.length_b   1.000
_cell.length_c   1.000
_cell.angle_alpha   90.00
_cell.angle_beta   90.00
_cell.angle_gamma   90.00
#
_symmetry.space_group_name_H-M   'P 1'
#
loop_
_entity.id
_entity.type
_entity.pdbx_description
1 polymer ?
#
loop_
_entity_poly.entity_id
_entity_poly.type
_entity_poly.pdbx_seq_one_letter_code
_entity_poly.pdbx_strand_id
1 'polypeptide(L)'
;MATVKKTKEKSIITEKSYQFLKEYINNASPVGFESSGQKIWLNYIKPFVDTTFHDPYGTAVGVINPNDNFKVVIEAHADEISWYVNYITN
;
A
#
# COMPACT_ATOMS: atom_id res chain seq x y z
N MET A 1 30.69 -16.82 -33.37
CA MET A 1 30.07 -15.69 -32.66
C MET A 1 29.42 -16.21 -31.38
N ALA A 2 29.86 -15.74 -30.23
CA ALA A 2 29.24 -16.11 -28.98
C ALA A 2 27.91 -15.36 -28.84
N THR A 3 26.80 -16.08 -28.78
CA THR A 3 25.48 -15.52 -28.44
C THR A 3 25.49 -15.17 -26.96
N VAL A 4 25.43 -13.88 -26.63
CA VAL A 4 25.23 -13.41 -25.27
C VAL A 4 23.78 -13.74 -24.90
N LYS A 5 23.56 -14.72 -24.05
CA LYS A 5 22.26 -14.94 -23.40
C LYS A 5 21.94 -13.71 -22.55
N LYS A 6 21.01 -12.89 -23.00
CA LYS A 6 20.41 -11.88 -22.13
C LYS A 6 19.79 -12.61 -20.93
N THR A 7 20.43 -12.51 -19.78
CA THR A 7 19.80 -12.88 -18.51
C THR A 7 18.53 -12.04 -18.36
N LYS A 8 17.39 -12.70 -18.35
CA LYS A 8 16.11 -12.05 -18.07
C LYS A 8 16.23 -11.48 -16.65
N GLU A 9 16.36 -10.15 -16.52
CA GLU A 9 16.31 -9.52 -15.21
C GLU A 9 14.99 -9.89 -14.54
N LYS A 10 15.09 -10.46 -13.34
CA LYS A 10 13.91 -10.82 -12.56
C LYS A 10 13.28 -9.54 -12.07
N SER A 11 12.09 -9.21 -12.58
CA SER A 11 11.32 -8.07 -12.10
C SER A 11 11.01 -8.25 -10.60
N ILE A 12 11.26 -7.21 -9.82
CA ILE A 12 10.84 -7.13 -8.41
C ILE A 12 9.33 -6.93 -8.27
N ILE A 13 8.68 -6.48 -9.35
CA ILE A 13 7.23 -6.33 -9.41
C ILE A 13 6.63 -7.65 -9.87
N THR A 14 5.91 -8.31 -8.98
CA THR A 14 5.19 -9.55 -9.27
C THR A 14 3.78 -9.24 -9.77
N GLU A 15 3.14 -10.22 -10.42
CA GLU A 15 1.72 -10.10 -10.79
C GLU A 15 0.85 -9.78 -9.58
N LYS A 16 1.12 -10.41 -8.45
CA LYS A 16 0.39 -10.19 -7.20
C LYS A 16 0.56 -8.75 -6.68
N SER A 17 1.76 -8.21 -6.70
CA SER A 17 2.03 -6.83 -6.28
C SER A 17 1.40 -5.81 -7.24
N TYR A 18 1.38 -6.11 -8.53
CA TYR A 18 0.72 -5.29 -9.53
C TYR A 18 -0.80 -5.25 -9.34
N GLN A 19 -1.42 -6.41 -9.09
CA GLN A 19 -2.87 -6.48 -8.80
C GLN A 19 -3.22 -5.72 -7.51
N PHE A 20 -2.40 -5.83 -6.48
CA PHE A 20 -2.57 -5.03 -5.28
C PHE A 20 -2.52 -3.53 -5.56
N LEU A 21 -1.52 -3.06 -6.30
CA LEU A 21 -1.37 -1.65 -6.65
C LEU A 21 -2.59 -1.15 -7.42
N LYS A 22 -3.07 -1.92 -8.39
CA LYS A 22 -4.25 -1.60 -9.18
C LYS A 22 -5.50 -1.50 -8.33
N GLU A 23 -5.71 -2.44 -7.42
CA GLU A 23 -6.84 -2.42 -6.49
C GLU A 23 -6.77 -1.21 -5.54
N TYR A 24 -5.59 -0.94 -5.00
CA TYR A 24 -5.36 0.16 -4.07
C TYR A 24 -5.60 1.53 -4.73
N ILE A 25 -5.07 1.74 -5.94
CA ILE A 25 -5.24 3.01 -6.68
C ILE A 25 -6.69 3.21 -7.12
N ASN A 26 -7.39 2.15 -7.49
CA ASN A 26 -8.79 2.24 -7.91
C ASN A 26 -9.78 2.38 -6.75
N ASN A 27 -9.31 2.23 -5.52
CA ASN A 27 -10.13 2.49 -4.34
C ASN A 27 -10.07 3.98 -4.00
N ALA A 28 -11.22 4.63 -3.91
CA ALA A 28 -11.28 6.04 -3.54
C ALA A 28 -10.83 6.24 -2.10
N SER A 29 -9.82 7.10 -1.91
CA SER A 29 -9.24 7.40 -0.59
C SER A 29 -9.08 8.91 -0.37
N PRO A 30 -10.17 9.70 -0.45
CA PRO A 30 -10.11 11.11 -0.14
C PRO A 30 -9.83 11.34 1.35
N VAL A 31 -9.28 12.50 1.68
CA VAL A 31 -8.96 12.87 3.07
C VAL A 31 -10.15 12.64 4.00
N GLY A 32 -9.94 11.89 5.08
CA GLY A 32 -10.96 11.51 6.06
C GLY A 32 -11.73 10.24 5.71
N PHE A 33 -11.52 9.67 4.53
CA PHE A 33 -12.22 8.46 4.05
C PHE A 33 -11.26 7.40 3.51
N GLU A 34 -10.08 7.28 4.13
CA GLU A 34 -9.01 6.37 3.68
C GLU A 34 -9.19 4.93 4.19
N SER A 35 -10.15 4.68 5.05
CA SER A 35 -10.24 3.40 5.79
C SER A 35 -10.38 2.17 4.88
N SER A 36 -11.07 2.26 3.75
CA SER A 36 -11.20 1.15 2.81
C SER A 36 -9.88 0.82 2.13
N GLY A 37 -9.12 1.84 1.69
CA GLY A 37 -7.77 1.66 1.14
C GLY A 37 -6.80 1.11 2.17
N GLN A 38 -6.86 1.58 3.40
CA GLN A 38 -6.03 1.09 4.50
C GLN A 38 -6.29 -0.40 4.79
N LYS A 39 -7.54 -0.86 4.69
CA LYS A 39 -7.87 -2.29 4.80
C LYS A 39 -7.24 -3.12 3.68
N ILE A 40 -7.29 -2.63 2.44
CA ILE A 40 -6.66 -3.29 1.30
C ILE A 40 -5.15 -3.43 1.55
N TRP A 41 -4.51 -2.35 1.99
CA TRP A 41 -3.08 -2.35 2.29
C TRP A 41 -2.73 -3.31 3.44
N LEU A 42 -3.44 -3.26 4.56
CA LEU A 42 -3.23 -4.15 5.70
C LEU A 42 -3.38 -5.62 5.32
N ASN A 43 -4.40 -5.95 4.53
CA ASN A 43 -4.62 -7.32 4.07
C ASN A 43 -3.47 -7.81 3.18
N TYR A 44 -2.94 -6.93 2.34
CA TYR A 44 -1.84 -7.28 1.45
C TYR A 44 -0.53 -7.52 2.20
N ILE A 45 -0.18 -6.68 3.16
CA ILE A 45 1.09 -6.78 3.89
C ILE A 45 1.09 -7.83 5.00
N LYS A 46 -0.07 -8.24 5.48
CA LYS A 46 -0.21 -9.15 6.63
C LYS A 46 0.67 -10.40 6.55
N PRO A 47 0.85 -11.08 5.41
CA PRO A 47 1.74 -12.24 5.32
C PRO A 47 3.24 -11.91 5.43
N PHE A 48 3.62 -10.63 5.30
CA PHE A 48 5.02 -10.19 5.22
C PHE A 48 5.51 -9.54 6.52
N VAL A 49 4.62 -9.31 7.48
CA VAL A 49 4.92 -8.61 8.73
C VAL A 49 4.57 -9.45 9.94
N ASP A 50 5.19 -9.15 11.07
CA ASP A 50 4.96 -9.89 12.32
C ASP A 50 3.68 -9.41 13.02
N THR A 51 3.37 -8.13 12.93
CA THR A 51 2.15 -7.54 13.49
C THR A 51 1.67 -6.35 12.69
N THR A 52 0.39 -6.08 12.78
CA THR A 52 -0.25 -4.90 12.18
C THR A 52 -1.12 -4.21 13.21
N PHE A 53 -1.23 -2.90 13.09
CA PHE A 53 -2.19 -2.12 13.87
C PHE A 53 -2.64 -0.88 13.09
N HIS A 54 -3.67 -0.25 13.56
CA HIS A 54 -4.14 1.05 13.09
C HIS A 54 -4.52 1.90 14.29
N ASP A 55 -4.38 3.21 14.14
CA ASP A 55 -4.77 4.17 15.16
C ASP A 55 -6.14 4.79 14.86
N PRO A 56 -6.69 5.60 15.78
CA PRO A 56 -7.97 6.28 15.58
C PRO A 56 -7.99 7.27 14.41
N TYR A 57 -6.82 7.73 13.95
CA TYR A 57 -6.71 8.62 12.79
C TYR A 57 -6.73 7.86 11.46
N GLY A 58 -6.70 6.53 11.50
CA GLY A 58 -6.66 5.69 10.32
C GLY A 58 -5.26 5.37 9.80
N THR A 59 -4.21 5.71 10.56
CA THR A 59 -2.85 5.30 10.23
C THR A 59 -2.73 3.79 10.33
N ALA A 60 -2.36 3.14 9.23
CA ALA A 60 -2.15 1.70 9.19
C ALA A 60 -0.66 1.39 9.25
N VAL A 61 -0.27 0.45 10.12
CA VAL A 61 1.12 0.12 10.39
C VAL A 61 1.35 -1.38 10.32
N GLY A 62 2.42 -1.78 9.62
CA GLY A 62 2.97 -3.14 9.67
C GLY A 62 4.35 -3.11 10.29
N VAL A 63 4.65 -4.06 11.16
CA VAL A 63 5.91 -4.10 11.91
C VAL A 63 6.59 -5.45 11.69
N ILE A 64 7.89 -5.39 11.41
CA ILE A 64 8.79 -6.54 11.36
C ILE A 64 9.79 -6.40 12.52
N ASN A 65 10.02 -7.49 13.24
CA ASN A 65 10.93 -7.53 14.39
C ASN A 65 10.60 -6.48 15.46
N PRO A 66 9.39 -6.52 16.05
CA PRO A 66 8.92 -5.47 16.97
C PRO A 66 9.80 -5.31 18.24
N ASN A 67 10.55 -6.36 18.60
CA ASN A 67 11.38 -6.37 19.81
C ASN A 67 12.84 -5.91 19.57
N ASP A 68 13.19 -5.54 18.35
CA ASP A 68 14.53 -5.05 18.05
C ASP A 68 14.73 -3.63 18.61
N ASN A 69 15.95 -3.34 19.07
CA ASN A 69 16.32 -2.04 19.63
C ASN A 69 16.48 -0.96 18.56
N PHE A 70 16.90 -1.36 17.35
CA PHE A 70 17.04 -0.44 16.22
C PHE A 70 15.77 -0.48 15.37
N LYS A 71 15.20 0.68 15.11
CA LYS A 71 13.98 0.79 14.31
C LYS A 71 14.18 1.73 13.13
N VAL A 72 13.68 1.30 11.98
CA VAL A 72 13.55 2.12 10.77
C VAL A 72 12.07 2.28 10.48
N VAL A 73 11.63 3.49 10.25
CA VAL A 73 10.25 3.81 9.87
C VAL A 73 10.24 4.25 8.41
N ILE A 74 9.40 3.60 7.61
CA ILE A 74 9.10 4.01 6.24
C ILE A 74 7.64 4.45 6.25
N GLU A 75 7.40 5.71 5.90
CA GLU A 75 6.05 6.28 5.88
C GLU A 75 5.69 6.84 4.52
N ALA A 76 4.40 6.78 4.20
CA ALA A 76 3.81 7.41 3.04
C ALA A 76 2.37 7.78 3.34
N HIS A 77 1.85 8.81 2.65
CA HIS A 77 0.45 9.19 2.81
C HIS A 77 -0.48 8.23 2.06
N ALA A 78 -1.67 8.03 2.59
CA ALA A 78 -2.69 7.14 2.05
C ALA A 78 -3.81 7.86 1.30
N ASP A 79 -3.94 9.16 1.51
CA ASP A 79 -4.98 9.96 0.89
C ASP A 79 -4.62 10.40 -0.54
N GLU A 80 -5.64 10.75 -1.29
CA GLU A 80 -5.51 11.27 -2.64
C GLU A 80 -6.27 12.59 -2.79
N ILE A 81 -5.86 13.42 -3.76
CA ILE A 81 -6.59 14.62 -4.15
C ILE A 81 -7.94 14.21 -4.73
N SER A 82 -9.02 14.78 -4.20
CA SER A 82 -10.36 14.37 -4.53
C SER A 82 -11.31 15.55 -4.65
N TRP A 83 -12.39 15.31 -5.35
CA TRP A 83 -13.51 16.22 -5.45
C TRP A 83 -14.70 15.66 -4.70
N TYR A 84 -15.39 16.51 -3.97
CA TYR A 84 -16.64 16.17 -3.29
C TYR A 84 -17.79 16.85 -4.00
N VAL A 85 -18.87 16.10 -4.22
CA VAL A 85 -20.11 16.67 -4.71
C VAL A 85 -20.73 17.47 -3.56
N ASN A 86 -20.78 18.79 -3.71
CA ASN A 86 -21.38 19.69 -2.72
C ASN A 86 -22.86 19.95 -3.01
N TYR A 87 -23.22 20.08 -4.29
CA TYR A 87 -24.58 20.40 -4.69
C TYR A 87 -24.86 19.89 -6.11
N ILE A 88 -26.07 19.38 -6.32
CA ILE A 88 -26.57 18.96 -7.62
C ILE A 88 -27.77 19.84 -7.99
N THR A 89 -27.68 20.55 -9.12
CA THR A 89 -28.80 21.30 -9.69
C THR A 89 -29.65 20.41 -10.60
N ASN A 90 -30.94 20.68 -10.63
CA ASN A 90 -31.83 20.00 -11.58
C ASN A 90 -31.61 20.51 -13.00
#